data_16ac8ff6f76bbf4906d990000d571be4
#
_entry.id   16ac8ff6f76bbf4906d990000d571be4
#
_cell.length_a   1.000
_cell.length_b   1.000
_cell.length_c   1.000
_cell.angle_alpha   90.00
_cell.angle_beta   90.00
_cell.angle_gamma   90.00
#
_symmetry.space_group_name_H-M   'P 1'
#
loop_
_entity.id
_entity.type
_entity.pdbx_description
1 polymer ?
#
loop_
_entity_poly.entity_id
_entity_poly.type
_entity_poly.pdbx_seq_one_letter_code
_entity_poly.pdbx_strand_id
1 'polypeptide(L)'
;MLAEFASVVDAVRCAVEVQLAMAERDVDLAEERRIRFRIGINLGDVIVEGDDIFGDGVNVAARLEALAEPGGICVSRVVRDQVRDRLGFAFEDLGEQSVKNIARPVRVYALRPKAVADLPTPSVLPIPPISQPPVVPRLSIVVLPFANLSNDPEQEYFADGITEDLTTDLSRIAGSFVIARSTAFAYKGKPVDARQIGRELGVRYLLEGSVRRSGQQVRVNAQLVDAETGAHLWAERLDRDMGDLFRLQNELTGQIARALQFELAVADAGRFTEHPDALDYILRGRAAWWRSTYRSANAEALGLFERALALDPHAVEAQIWLALMLISRVHDFVSDAPDVDLQRANELIARALAVSPNNAWAHYVKGQVLRAQSRLEDAAIEYETAIAFDRNLANAYAWLGTCKLYTGSVDEVIPPVEYALHLSPHDRNLADFYWLIGAVHLLKARTDEAVRWLEKARSAYAGVHHIQASLAAGYALNGEMERASVALGEARRLSDRYSSIAGLKAAPGRGWLEAPKLRALAETTYFAGLRLAGMPEE
;
A
#
# COMPACT_ATOMS: atom_id res chain seq x y z
N MET A 1 -7.08 -36.12 12.01
CA MET A 1 -6.51 -34.80 11.65
C MET A 1 -7.69 -33.85 11.49
N LEU A 2 -7.64 -32.68 12.09
CA LEU A 2 -8.64 -31.62 11.93
C LEU A 2 -7.95 -30.44 11.24
N ALA A 3 -8.63 -29.80 10.29
CA ALA A 3 -8.13 -28.62 9.58
C ALA A 3 -9.27 -27.60 9.41
N GLU A 4 -8.96 -26.33 9.57
CA GLU A 4 -9.87 -25.21 9.35
C GLU A 4 -9.51 -24.47 8.06
N PHE A 5 -10.52 -24.03 7.33
CA PHE A 5 -10.38 -23.28 6.08
C PHE A 5 -11.25 -22.03 6.12
N ALA A 6 -10.72 -20.91 5.70
CA ALA A 6 -11.48 -19.68 5.55
C ALA A 6 -12.53 -19.74 4.41
N SER A 7 -12.41 -20.70 3.50
CA SER A 7 -13.27 -20.88 2.35
C SER A 7 -13.75 -22.32 2.24
N VAL A 8 -15.08 -22.51 2.14
CA VAL A 8 -15.71 -23.83 1.91
C VAL A 8 -15.26 -24.43 0.57
N VAL A 9 -15.06 -23.59 -0.45
CA VAL A 9 -14.60 -24.02 -1.78
C VAL A 9 -13.18 -24.58 -1.70
N ASP A 10 -12.31 -23.92 -0.94
CA ASP A 10 -10.92 -24.36 -0.79
C ASP A 10 -10.81 -25.61 0.10
N ALA A 11 -11.66 -25.74 1.11
CA ALA A 11 -11.76 -26.97 1.91
C ALA A 11 -12.10 -28.18 1.05
N VAL A 12 -13.11 -28.05 0.18
CA VAL A 12 -13.54 -29.16 -0.71
C VAL A 12 -12.50 -29.43 -1.78
N ARG A 13 -11.87 -28.41 -2.35
CA ARG A 13 -10.78 -28.58 -3.33
C ARG A 13 -9.59 -29.32 -2.72
N CYS A 14 -9.11 -28.87 -1.58
CA CYS A 14 -8.01 -29.52 -0.84
C CYS A 14 -8.34 -30.98 -0.52
N ALA A 15 -9.57 -31.27 -0.09
CA ALA A 15 -9.99 -32.65 0.20
C ALA A 15 -9.92 -33.56 -1.04
N VAL A 16 -10.35 -33.06 -2.21
CA VAL A 16 -10.25 -33.79 -3.48
C VAL A 16 -8.79 -33.99 -3.89
N GLU A 17 -7.97 -32.96 -3.80
CA GLU A 17 -6.53 -33.02 -4.12
C GLU A 17 -5.80 -34.04 -3.23
N VAL A 18 -6.09 -34.06 -1.92
CA VAL A 18 -5.54 -35.06 -0.98
C VAL A 18 -5.92 -36.49 -1.39
N GLN A 19 -7.18 -36.73 -1.75
CA GLN A 19 -7.62 -38.06 -2.16
C GLN A 19 -6.98 -38.52 -3.48
N LEU A 20 -6.84 -37.59 -4.46
CA LEU A 20 -6.16 -37.87 -5.74
C LEU A 20 -4.67 -38.18 -5.52
N ALA A 21 -3.98 -37.34 -4.75
CA ALA A 21 -2.56 -37.56 -4.46
C ALA A 21 -2.31 -38.89 -3.70
N MET A 22 -3.22 -39.28 -2.80
CA MET A 22 -3.11 -40.57 -2.11
C MET A 22 -3.37 -41.74 -3.05
N ALA A 23 -4.34 -41.63 -3.96
CA ALA A 23 -4.61 -42.64 -4.97
C ALA A 23 -3.41 -42.85 -5.90
N GLU A 24 -2.74 -41.79 -6.33
CA GLU A 24 -1.50 -41.87 -7.15
C GLU A 24 -0.36 -42.56 -6.39
N ARG A 25 -0.14 -42.22 -5.11
CA ARG A 25 0.90 -42.88 -4.26
C ARG A 25 0.64 -44.34 -4.00
N ASP A 26 -0.62 -44.74 -4.00
CA ASP A 26 -1.05 -46.10 -3.68
C ASP A 26 -0.97 -47.06 -4.89
N VAL A 27 -0.70 -46.58 -6.11
CA VAL A 27 -0.70 -47.37 -7.35
C VAL A 27 0.26 -48.57 -7.27
N ASP A 28 1.46 -48.37 -6.73
CA ASP A 28 2.51 -49.41 -6.64
C ASP A 28 2.52 -50.16 -5.31
N LEU A 29 1.56 -49.85 -4.39
CA LEU A 29 1.52 -50.46 -3.07
C LEU A 29 0.50 -51.64 -3.01
N ALA A 30 0.89 -52.73 -2.31
CA ALA A 30 -0.04 -53.80 -1.97
C ALA A 30 -1.20 -53.23 -1.15
N GLU A 31 -2.41 -53.80 -1.34
CA GLU A 31 -3.64 -53.25 -0.77
C GLU A 31 -3.60 -53.07 0.75
N GLU A 32 -2.90 -53.94 1.46
CA GLU A 32 -2.68 -53.90 2.91
C GLU A 32 -1.78 -52.71 3.38
N ARG A 33 -1.07 -52.07 2.49
CA ARG A 33 -0.18 -50.95 2.77
C ARG A 33 -0.73 -49.61 2.28
N ARG A 34 -1.91 -49.61 1.63
CA ARG A 34 -2.55 -48.39 1.11
C ARG A 34 -3.21 -47.60 2.23
N ILE A 35 -2.93 -46.30 2.27
CA ILE A 35 -3.55 -45.38 3.21
C ILE A 35 -4.70 -44.66 2.51
N ARG A 36 -5.91 -44.93 2.92
CA ARG A 36 -7.14 -44.32 2.37
C ARG A 36 -7.78 -43.44 3.43
N PHE A 37 -7.77 -42.13 3.22
CA PHE A 37 -8.43 -41.21 4.12
C PHE A 37 -9.95 -41.24 3.97
N ARG A 38 -10.62 -40.90 5.05
CA ARG A 38 -12.05 -40.51 5.06
C ARG A 38 -12.06 -39.03 5.40
N ILE A 39 -12.82 -38.24 4.67
CA ILE A 39 -12.85 -36.78 4.88
C ILE A 39 -14.30 -36.35 5.09
N GLY A 40 -14.54 -35.61 6.17
CA GLY A 40 -15.82 -34.97 6.48
C GLY A 40 -15.66 -33.46 6.50
N ILE A 41 -16.53 -32.72 5.76
CA ILE A 41 -16.47 -31.27 5.69
C ILE A 41 -17.82 -30.69 6.13
N ASN A 42 -17.77 -29.76 7.07
CA ASN A 42 -18.95 -29.03 7.52
C ASN A 42 -18.62 -27.54 7.66
N LEU A 43 -19.63 -26.70 7.54
CA LEU A 43 -19.57 -25.28 7.85
C LEU A 43 -20.34 -25.04 9.15
N GLY A 44 -19.72 -24.45 10.14
CA GLY A 44 -20.32 -24.12 11.42
C GLY A 44 -19.35 -23.38 12.31
N ASP A 45 -19.87 -22.81 13.39
CA ASP A 45 -19.05 -22.08 14.35
C ASP A 45 -18.10 -23.04 15.06
N VAL A 46 -16.87 -22.60 15.24
CA VAL A 46 -15.82 -23.30 15.97
C VAL A 46 -15.32 -22.44 17.12
N ILE A 47 -15.01 -23.08 18.24
CA ILE A 47 -14.39 -22.47 19.40
C ILE A 47 -12.98 -23.02 19.47
N VAL A 48 -11.99 -22.11 19.46
CA VAL A 48 -10.58 -22.47 19.58
C VAL A 48 -10.12 -22.15 21.00
N GLU A 49 -9.71 -23.17 21.76
CA GLU A 49 -9.13 -23.01 23.10
C GLU A 49 -7.76 -23.70 23.15
N GLY A 50 -6.70 -22.90 23.16
CA GLY A 50 -5.31 -23.40 23.06
C GLY A 50 -5.05 -24.08 21.72
N ASP A 51 -4.59 -25.33 21.73
CA ASP A 51 -4.33 -26.14 20.53
C ASP A 51 -5.54 -26.99 20.11
N ASP A 52 -6.67 -26.90 20.81
CA ASP A 52 -7.86 -27.67 20.56
C ASP A 52 -8.97 -26.82 19.92
N ILE A 53 -9.69 -27.45 18.97
CA ILE A 53 -10.83 -26.86 18.26
C ILE A 53 -12.09 -27.59 18.65
N PHE A 54 -13.07 -26.87 19.22
CA PHE A 54 -14.34 -27.40 19.68
C PHE A 54 -15.51 -26.74 18.97
N GLY A 55 -16.68 -27.31 19.10
CA GLY A 55 -17.94 -26.76 18.64
C GLY A 55 -18.80 -27.78 17.90
N ASP A 56 -20.07 -27.42 17.73
CA ASP A 56 -21.02 -28.27 17.00
C ASP A 56 -20.59 -28.49 15.55
N GLY A 57 -19.95 -27.51 14.95
CA GLY A 57 -19.39 -27.59 13.59
C GLY A 57 -18.33 -28.68 13.44
N VAL A 58 -17.44 -28.80 14.43
CA VAL A 58 -16.38 -29.84 14.49
C VAL A 58 -17.00 -31.22 14.72
N ASN A 59 -17.96 -31.32 15.64
CA ASN A 59 -18.66 -32.57 15.92
C ASN A 59 -19.40 -33.11 14.68
N VAL A 60 -20.05 -32.22 13.92
CA VAL A 60 -20.70 -32.62 12.66
C VAL A 60 -19.67 -33.09 11.65
N ALA A 61 -18.55 -32.37 11.45
CA ALA A 61 -17.48 -32.75 10.51
C ALA A 61 -16.91 -34.15 10.84
N ALA A 62 -16.64 -34.43 12.11
CA ALA A 62 -16.17 -35.74 12.56
C ALA A 62 -17.20 -36.88 12.30
N ARG A 63 -18.50 -36.59 12.36
CA ARG A 63 -19.53 -37.57 12.01
C ARG A 63 -19.66 -37.76 10.51
N LEU A 64 -19.50 -36.74 9.73
CA LEU A 64 -19.43 -36.82 8.25
C LEU A 64 -18.23 -37.66 7.80
N GLU A 65 -17.07 -37.49 8.44
CA GLU A 65 -15.86 -38.29 8.19
C GLU A 65 -16.18 -39.79 8.42
N ALA A 66 -16.85 -40.15 9.52
CA ALA A 66 -17.22 -41.53 9.83
C ALA A 66 -18.21 -42.16 8.81
N LEU A 67 -18.99 -41.32 8.11
CA LEU A 67 -19.92 -41.77 7.06
C LEU A 67 -19.24 -41.87 5.68
N ALA A 68 -18.08 -41.29 5.51
CA ALA A 68 -17.34 -41.37 4.25
C ALA A 68 -16.77 -42.78 4.04
N GLU A 69 -16.77 -43.23 2.78
CA GLU A 69 -16.02 -44.44 2.39
C GLU A 69 -14.50 -44.18 2.42
N PRO A 70 -13.65 -45.19 2.64
CA PRO A 70 -12.21 -45.03 2.50
C PRO A 70 -11.85 -44.53 1.09
N GLY A 71 -11.20 -43.35 1.01
CA GLY A 71 -10.94 -42.63 -0.24
C GLY A 71 -12.06 -41.68 -0.69
N GLY A 72 -13.15 -41.57 0.10
CA GLY A 72 -14.26 -40.68 -0.19
C GLY A 72 -14.34 -39.43 0.68
N ILE A 73 -15.26 -38.53 0.32
CA ILE A 73 -15.50 -37.26 1.00
C ILE A 73 -16.99 -37.12 1.29
N CYS A 74 -17.38 -36.81 2.54
CA CYS A 74 -18.75 -36.46 2.90
C CYS A 74 -18.84 -34.98 3.30
N VAL A 75 -19.87 -34.30 2.80
CA VAL A 75 -20.10 -32.88 3.08
C VAL A 75 -21.53 -32.65 3.60
N SER A 76 -21.73 -31.66 4.46
CA SER A 76 -23.06 -31.22 4.85
C SER A 76 -23.78 -30.49 3.72
N ARG A 77 -25.12 -30.40 3.82
CA ARG A 77 -25.95 -29.65 2.86
C ARG A 77 -25.45 -28.22 2.65
N VAL A 78 -25.09 -27.52 3.72
CA VAL A 78 -24.63 -26.12 3.67
C VAL A 78 -23.34 -26.01 2.84
N VAL A 79 -22.41 -26.94 3.01
CA VAL A 79 -21.19 -27.05 2.23
C VAL A 79 -21.50 -27.30 0.76
N ARG A 80 -22.34 -28.34 0.48
CA ARG A 80 -22.71 -28.68 -0.90
C ARG A 80 -23.39 -27.53 -1.64
N ASP A 81 -24.30 -26.80 -0.97
CA ASP A 81 -25.04 -25.69 -1.59
C ASP A 81 -24.12 -24.52 -1.95
N GLN A 82 -23.00 -24.32 -1.23
CA GLN A 82 -22.01 -23.29 -1.55
C GLN A 82 -21.03 -23.66 -2.67
N VAL A 83 -20.79 -24.97 -2.88
CA VAL A 83 -19.78 -25.40 -3.85
C VAL A 83 -20.36 -25.89 -5.19
N ARG A 84 -21.64 -26.23 -5.26
CA ARG A 84 -22.27 -26.85 -6.45
C ARG A 84 -22.13 -26.03 -7.75
N ASP A 85 -22.18 -24.69 -7.62
CA ASP A 85 -22.13 -23.77 -8.77
C ASP A 85 -20.69 -23.28 -9.05
N ARG A 86 -19.74 -23.69 -8.22
CA ARG A 86 -18.33 -23.27 -8.30
C ARG A 86 -17.37 -24.42 -8.59
N LEU A 87 -17.73 -25.63 -8.20
CA LEU A 87 -16.95 -26.84 -8.40
C LEU A 87 -17.81 -27.86 -9.15
N GLY A 88 -17.32 -28.36 -10.28
CA GLY A 88 -18.02 -29.33 -11.14
C GLY A 88 -18.11 -30.75 -10.58
N PHE A 89 -18.14 -30.93 -9.24
CA PHE A 89 -18.17 -32.24 -8.59
C PHE A 89 -19.60 -32.77 -8.45
N ALA A 90 -19.81 -34.00 -8.85
CA ALA A 90 -21.10 -34.69 -8.73
C ALA A 90 -21.23 -35.34 -7.36
N PHE A 91 -21.91 -34.68 -6.43
CA PHE A 91 -22.20 -35.21 -5.11
C PHE A 91 -23.46 -36.10 -5.13
N GLU A 92 -23.37 -37.29 -4.57
CA GLU A 92 -24.51 -38.20 -4.31
C GLU A 92 -25.22 -37.76 -3.04
N ASP A 93 -26.55 -37.66 -3.08
CA ASP A 93 -27.37 -37.33 -1.88
C ASP A 93 -27.60 -38.58 -1.05
N LEU A 94 -27.03 -38.66 0.13
CA LEU A 94 -27.21 -39.74 1.09
C LEU A 94 -28.45 -39.56 2.00
N GLY A 95 -29.20 -38.48 1.79
CA GLY A 95 -30.38 -38.16 2.59
C GLY A 95 -30.04 -37.63 3.99
N GLU A 96 -31.06 -37.59 4.86
CA GLU A 96 -30.93 -37.19 6.25
C GLU A 96 -30.36 -38.32 7.11
N GLN A 97 -29.24 -38.05 7.77
CA GLN A 97 -28.55 -39.00 8.64
C GLN A 97 -28.68 -38.57 10.10
N SER A 98 -29.16 -39.47 10.92
CA SER A 98 -29.14 -39.29 12.38
C SER A 98 -27.76 -39.63 12.91
N VAL A 99 -27.03 -38.63 13.39
CA VAL A 99 -25.66 -38.80 13.87
C VAL A 99 -25.59 -38.64 15.39
N LYS A 100 -24.76 -39.45 16.02
CA LYS A 100 -24.68 -39.53 17.49
C LYS A 100 -24.31 -38.17 18.09
N ASN A 101 -25.05 -37.74 19.11
CA ASN A 101 -24.88 -36.48 19.85
C ASN A 101 -25.21 -35.20 19.05
N ILE A 102 -25.90 -35.31 17.93
CA ILE A 102 -26.41 -34.14 17.17
C ILE A 102 -27.95 -34.22 17.24
N ALA A 103 -28.58 -33.19 17.79
CA ALA A 103 -30.01 -33.15 18.08
C ALA A 103 -30.91 -33.16 16.82
N ARG A 104 -30.40 -32.73 15.67
CA ARG A 104 -31.15 -32.68 14.40
C ARG A 104 -30.47 -33.54 13.34
N PRO A 105 -31.23 -34.28 12.51
CA PRO A 105 -30.65 -34.99 11.38
C PRO A 105 -29.87 -34.04 10.45
N VAL A 106 -28.73 -34.49 9.96
CA VAL A 106 -27.88 -33.74 9.01
C VAL A 106 -28.05 -34.36 7.64
N ARG A 107 -28.40 -33.54 6.63
CA ARG A 107 -28.44 -34.02 5.25
C ARG A 107 -27.01 -34.06 4.70
N VAL A 108 -26.63 -35.26 4.23
CA VAL A 108 -25.26 -35.58 3.85
C VAL A 108 -25.16 -35.83 2.35
N TYR A 109 -24.09 -35.34 1.76
CA TYR A 109 -23.74 -35.55 0.37
C TYR A 109 -22.36 -36.19 0.30
N ALA A 110 -22.18 -37.20 -0.56
CA ALA A 110 -20.92 -37.93 -0.68
C ALA A 110 -20.30 -37.73 -2.07
N LEU A 111 -18.99 -37.58 -2.09
CA LEU A 111 -18.17 -37.78 -3.27
C LEU A 111 -17.46 -39.14 -3.10
N ARG A 112 -17.91 -40.15 -3.86
CA ARG A 112 -17.41 -41.51 -3.77
C ARG A 112 -15.98 -41.63 -4.30
N PRO A 113 -15.18 -42.61 -3.84
CA PRO A 113 -13.79 -42.78 -4.31
C PRO A 113 -13.68 -42.92 -5.82
N LYS A 114 -14.64 -43.61 -6.48
CA LYS A 114 -14.69 -43.73 -7.92
C LYS A 114 -14.94 -42.37 -8.62
N ALA A 115 -15.86 -41.58 -8.07
CA ALA A 115 -16.14 -40.26 -8.59
C ALA A 115 -14.96 -39.28 -8.40
N VAL A 116 -14.15 -39.45 -7.36
CA VAL A 116 -12.89 -38.72 -7.16
C VAL A 116 -11.85 -39.13 -8.21
N ALA A 117 -11.70 -40.44 -8.45
CA ALA A 117 -10.75 -40.96 -9.42
C ALA A 117 -11.09 -40.62 -10.89
N ASP A 118 -12.39 -40.44 -11.23
CA ASP A 118 -12.88 -40.09 -12.54
C ASP A 118 -12.82 -38.54 -12.81
N LEU A 119 -12.46 -37.74 -11.82
CA LEU A 119 -12.26 -36.31 -12.02
C LEU A 119 -11.05 -36.08 -12.94
N PRO A 120 -11.16 -35.14 -13.92
CA PRO A 120 -9.99 -34.76 -14.68
C PRO A 120 -8.93 -34.33 -13.68
N THR A 121 -7.77 -35.00 -13.73
CA THR A 121 -6.61 -34.59 -12.92
C THR A 121 -6.44 -33.10 -13.16
N PRO A 122 -6.54 -32.24 -12.12
CA PRO A 122 -6.22 -30.84 -12.32
C PRO A 122 -4.84 -30.85 -12.95
N SER A 123 -4.69 -30.14 -14.07
CA SER A 123 -3.39 -30.00 -14.75
C SER A 123 -2.43 -29.49 -13.69
N VAL A 124 -1.77 -30.42 -13.05
CA VAL A 124 -0.73 -30.12 -12.06
C VAL A 124 0.36 -29.49 -12.92
N LEU A 125 0.46 -28.17 -12.87
CA LEU A 125 1.71 -27.54 -13.15
C LEU A 125 2.74 -28.35 -12.36
N PRO A 126 3.81 -28.89 -12.97
CA PRO A 126 4.71 -29.82 -12.30
C PRO A 126 5.12 -29.18 -10.98
N ILE A 127 4.76 -29.84 -9.88
CA ILE A 127 5.29 -29.48 -8.57
C ILE A 127 6.78 -29.71 -8.72
N PRO A 128 7.60 -28.65 -8.65
CA PRO A 128 9.05 -28.84 -8.69
C PRO A 128 9.39 -29.80 -7.54
N PRO A 129 10.36 -30.71 -7.73
CA PRO A 129 10.70 -31.71 -6.72
C PRO A 129 10.92 -31.00 -5.38
N ILE A 130 10.39 -31.59 -4.29
CA ILE A 130 10.48 -31.08 -2.91
C ILE A 130 11.95 -31.15 -2.47
N SER A 131 12.77 -30.31 -3.03
CA SER A 131 14.18 -30.08 -2.67
C SER A 131 14.52 -28.58 -2.65
N GLN A 132 13.51 -27.71 -2.84
CA GLN A 132 13.68 -26.30 -2.52
C GLN A 132 12.86 -25.98 -1.28
N PRO A 133 13.44 -25.32 -0.28
CA PRO A 133 12.68 -24.79 0.84
C PRO A 133 11.53 -23.93 0.26
N PRO A 134 10.34 -23.87 0.90
CA PRO A 134 9.23 -23.06 0.41
C PRO A 134 9.75 -21.67 0.06
N VAL A 135 9.53 -21.24 -1.18
CA VAL A 135 9.92 -19.89 -1.59
C VAL A 135 9.10 -18.92 -0.75
N VAL A 136 9.73 -18.42 0.31
CA VAL A 136 9.11 -17.41 1.18
C VAL A 136 8.80 -16.21 0.29
N PRO A 137 7.52 -15.75 0.23
CA PRO A 137 7.19 -14.57 -0.57
C PRO A 137 8.13 -13.42 -0.20
N ARG A 138 8.67 -12.71 -1.19
CA ARG A 138 9.71 -11.70 -0.97
C ARG A 138 9.30 -10.60 -0.01
N LEU A 139 8.03 -10.18 -0.06
CA LEU A 139 7.44 -9.23 0.86
C LEU A 139 6.54 -9.96 1.87
N SER A 140 7.09 -10.94 2.58
CA SER A 140 6.37 -11.65 3.64
C SER A 140 6.71 -11.06 5.00
N ILE A 141 5.67 -10.70 5.77
CA ILE A 141 5.81 -9.98 7.03
C ILE A 141 4.83 -10.49 8.09
N VAL A 142 5.27 -10.48 9.33
CA VAL A 142 4.39 -10.61 10.51
C VAL A 142 4.49 -9.33 11.34
N VAL A 143 3.34 -8.81 11.76
CA VAL A 143 3.25 -7.73 12.74
C VAL A 143 3.06 -8.36 14.10
N LEU A 144 4.10 -8.36 14.93
CA LEU A 144 4.01 -8.89 16.29
C LEU A 144 3.21 -7.93 17.18
N PRO A 145 2.50 -8.45 18.21
CA PRO A 145 1.78 -7.61 19.14
C PRO A 145 2.69 -6.57 19.78
N PHE A 146 2.32 -5.30 19.67
CA PHE A 146 3.07 -4.20 20.27
C PHE A 146 3.01 -4.29 21.79
N ALA A 147 4.16 -4.15 22.46
CA ALA A 147 4.23 -4.21 23.90
C ALA A 147 3.67 -2.92 24.54
N ASN A 148 2.75 -3.08 25.51
CA ASN A 148 2.30 -1.95 26.32
C ASN A 148 3.31 -1.63 27.42
N LEU A 149 3.97 -0.48 27.34
CA LEU A 149 4.94 0.01 28.32
C LEU A 149 4.38 1.16 29.19
N SER A 150 3.06 1.31 29.26
CA SER A 150 2.40 2.43 29.97
C SER A 150 2.26 2.21 31.48
N ASN A 151 2.61 1.05 32.03
CA ASN A 151 2.31 0.62 33.41
C ASN A 151 0.79 0.63 33.75
N ASP A 152 -0.07 0.65 32.75
CA ASP A 152 -1.52 0.67 32.87
C ASP A 152 -2.11 -0.44 31.98
N PRO A 153 -2.60 -1.52 32.56
CA PRO A 153 -3.20 -2.64 31.81
C PRO A 153 -4.39 -2.21 30.96
N GLU A 154 -5.11 -1.15 31.35
CA GLU A 154 -6.24 -0.64 30.59
C GLU A 154 -5.83 -0.01 29.23
N GLN A 155 -4.53 0.21 28.98
CA GLN A 155 -3.99 0.68 27.71
C GLN A 155 -3.60 -0.47 26.74
N GLU A 156 -3.82 -1.72 27.13
CA GLU A 156 -3.48 -2.89 26.30
C GLU A 156 -4.26 -2.88 24.98
N TYR A 157 -5.54 -2.49 25.04
CA TYR A 157 -6.39 -2.39 23.83
C TYR A 157 -5.82 -1.43 22.78
N PHE A 158 -5.09 -0.40 23.19
CA PHE A 158 -4.50 0.56 22.28
C PHE A 158 -3.29 -0.03 21.54
N ALA A 159 -2.44 -0.76 22.23
CA ALA A 159 -1.33 -1.48 21.62
C ALA A 159 -1.82 -2.57 20.64
N ASP A 160 -2.85 -3.30 21.05
CA ASP A 160 -3.49 -4.33 20.22
C ASP A 160 -4.16 -3.71 18.99
N GLY A 161 -4.82 -2.55 19.13
CA GLY A 161 -5.45 -1.82 18.04
C GLY A 161 -4.43 -1.36 16.99
N ILE A 162 -3.29 -0.78 17.40
CA ILE A 162 -2.19 -0.42 16.48
C ILE A 162 -1.70 -1.65 15.72
N THR A 163 -1.52 -2.79 16.39
CA THR A 163 -1.08 -4.03 15.76
C THR A 163 -2.06 -4.51 14.68
N GLU A 164 -3.36 -4.45 14.97
CA GLU A 164 -4.43 -4.86 14.05
C GLU A 164 -4.51 -3.93 12.84
N ASP A 165 -4.46 -2.62 13.06
CA ASP A 165 -4.50 -1.62 11.99
C ASP A 165 -3.27 -1.72 11.07
N LEU A 166 -2.07 -1.88 11.63
CA LEU A 166 -0.85 -2.11 10.87
C LEU A 166 -0.92 -3.40 10.04
N THR A 167 -1.42 -4.49 10.62
CA THR A 167 -1.62 -5.76 9.90
C THR A 167 -2.56 -5.55 8.71
N THR A 168 -3.65 -4.82 8.92
CA THR A 168 -4.64 -4.50 7.89
C THR A 168 -4.06 -3.61 6.79
N ASP A 169 -3.36 -2.55 7.16
CA ASP A 169 -2.79 -1.60 6.20
C ASP A 169 -1.65 -2.21 5.39
N LEU A 170 -0.80 -3.04 6.01
CA LEU A 170 0.27 -3.76 5.32
C LEU A 170 -0.28 -4.82 4.37
N SER A 171 -1.41 -5.46 4.70
CA SER A 171 -2.04 -6.45 3.81
C SER A 171 -2.62 -5.86 2.52
N ARG A 172 -2.79 -4.52 2.46
CA ARG A 172 -3.22 -3.80 1.25
C ARG A 172 -2.07 -3.48 0.29
N ILE A 173 -0.83 -3.71 0.70
CA ILE A 173 0.33 -3.50 -0.16
C ILE A 173 0.35 -4.61 -1.22
N ALA A 174 0.33 -4.22 -2.50
CA ALA A 174 0.39 -5.18 -3.59
C ALA A 174 1.68 -6.04 -3.50
N GLY A 175 1.52 -7.34 -3.60
CA GLY A 175 2.63 -8.30 -3.51
C GLY A 175 3.10 -8.60 -2.08
N SER A 176 2.48 -8.04 -1.04
CA SER A 176 2.78 -8.41 0.34
C SER A 176 2.02 -9.68 0.76
N PHE A 177 2.68 -10.49 1.55
CA PHE A 177 2.10 -11.60 2.29
C PHE A 177 2.19 -11.29 3.79
N VAL A 178 1.06 -11.03 4.42
CA VAL A 178 1.00 -10.62 5.82
C VAL A 178 0.37 -11.73 6.65
N ILE A 179 1.04 -12.17 7.70
CA ILE A 179 0.53 -13.18 8.63
C ILE A 179 -0.69 -12.60 9.37
N ALA A 180 -1.73 -13.42 9.48
CA ALA A 180 -2.96 -13.05 10.17
C ALA A 180 -2.72 -12.72 11.64
N ARG A 181 -3.49 -11.74 12.16
CA ARG A 181 -3.43 -11.27 13.55
C ARG A 181 -3.46 -12.41 14.57
N SER A 182 -4.38 -13.37 14.42
CA SER A 182 -4.55 -14.50 15.35
C SER A 182 -3.26 -15.30 15.53
N THR A 183 -2.53 -15.54 14.44
CA THR A 183 -1.24 -16.23 14.47
C THR A 183 -0.14 -15.39 15.13
N ALA A 184 -0.08 -14.09 14.81
CA ALA A 184 0.89 -13.17 15.41
C ALA A 184 0.70 -13.04 16.93
N PHE A 185 -0.56 -13.02 17.40
CA PHE A 185 -0.89 -12.90 18.81
C PHE A 185 -0.51 -14.14 19.66
N ALA A 186 -0.27 -15.29 19.05
CA ALA A 186 0.29 -16.45 19.76
C ALA A 186 1.71 -16.19 20.31
N TYR A 187 2.40 -15.16 19.81
CA TYR A 187 3.73 -14.72 20.30
C TYR A 187 3.66 -13.61 21.34
N LYS A 188 2.47 -13.13 21.72
CA LYS A 188 2.31 -12.04 22.69
C LYS A 188 2.95 -12.40 24.03
N GLY A 189 3.88 -11.54 24.50
CA GLY A 189 4.57 -11.72 25.78
C GLY A 189 5.59 -12.86 25.82
N LYS A 190 5.87 -13.53 24.71
CA LYS A 190 6.85 -14.61 24.63
C LYS A 190 8.22 -14.04 24.21
N PRO A 191 9.32 -14.33 24.91
CA PRO A 191 10.66 -13.96 24.48
C PRO A 191 11.12 -14.96 23.40
N VAL A 192 10.76 -14.72 22.15
CA VAL A 192 11.15 -15.57 21.02
C VAL A 192 12.08 -14.81 20.10
N ASP A 193 13.14 -15.46 19.62
CA ASP A 193 14.10 -14.88 18.67
C ASP A 193 13.44 -14.64 17.30
N ALA A 194 13.69 -13.47 16.70
CA ALA A 194 13.12 -13.09 15.41
C ALA A 194 13.38 -14.11 14.31
N ARG A 195 14.56 -14.75 14.29
CA ARG A 195 14.91 -15.79 13.32
C ARG A 195 14.10 -17.07 13.52
N GLN A 196 13.75 -17.37 14.76
CA GLN A 196 12.89 -18.52 15.07
C GLN A 196 11.48 -18.26 14.56
N ILE A 197 10.89 -17.10 14.86
CA ILE A 197 9.56 -16.69 14.37
C ILE A 197 9.53 -16.71 12.85
N GLY A 198 10.56 -16.15 12.20
CA GLY A 198 10.66 -16.13 10.74
C GLY A 198 10.64 -17.53 10.11
N ARG A 199 11.33 -18.49 10.72
CA ARG A 199 11.32 -19.90 10.27
C ARG A 199 9.99 -20.59 10.52
N GLU A 200 9.39 -20.39 11.70
CA GLU A 200 8.13 -21.00 12.08
C GLU A 200 6.96 -20.53 11.21
N LEU A 201 6.92 -19.23 10.89
CA LEU A 201 5.86 -18.60 10.10
C LEU A 201 6.15 -18.52 8.60
N GLY A 202 7.38 -18.84 8.17
CA GLY A 202 7.79 -18.71 6.78
C GLY A 202 7.76 -17.26 6.30
N VAL A 203 8.15 -16.30 7.16
CA VAL A 203 8.19 -14.88 6.82
C VAL A 203 9.61 -14.34 6.86
N ARG A 204 9.84 -13.32 6.02
CA ARG A 204 11.14 -12.68 5.89
C ARG A 204 11.31 -11.48 6.80
N TYR A 205 10.23 -10.78 7.11
CA TYR A 205 10.26 -9.58 7.92
C TYR A 205 9.37 -9.70 9.14
N LEU A 206 9.84 -9.14 10.26
CA LEU A 206 9.06 -8.94 11.47
C LEU A 206 8.96 -7.46 11.75
N LEU A 207 7.75 -6.99 11.98
CA LEU A 207 7.48 -5.69 12.56
C LEU A 207 7.17 -5.89 14.03
N GLU A 208 7.96 -5.29 14.91
CA GLU A 208 7.72 -5.31 16.35
C GLU A 208 7.78 -3.90 16.92
N GLY A 209 7.20 -3.70 18.09
CA GLY A 209 7.21 -2.38 18.68
C GLY A 209 6.66 -2.33 20.09
N SER A 210 6.58 -1.09 20.59
CA SER A 210 6.00 -0.81 21.90
C SER A 210 5.23 0.50 21.90
N VAL A 211 4.24 0.56 22.76
CA VAL A 211 3.43 1.74 23.01
C VAL A 211 3.58 2.16 24.45
N ARG A 212 3.79 3.45 24.68
CA ARG A 212 3.83 4.03 26.02
C ARG A 212 2.98 5.29 26.07
N ARG A 213 2.03 5.31 26.96
CA ARG A 213 1.23 6.49 27.28
C ARG A 213 1.71 7.12 28.58
N SER A 214 1.82 8.45 28.60
CA SER A 214 2.12 9.24 29.80
C SER A 214 1.27 10.52 29.78
N GLY A 215 0.18 10.53 30.54
CA GLY A 215 -0.80 11.63 30.52
C GLY A 215 -1.42 11.80 29.14
N GLN A 216 -1.21 12.96 28.53
CA GLN A 216 -1.71 13.31 27.19
C GLN A 216 -0.77 12.92 26.04
N GLN A 217 0.40 12.37 26.37
CA GLN A 217 1.41 11.98 25.37
C GLN A 217 1.38 10.49 25.13
N VAL A 218 1.45 10.08 23.85
CA VAL A 218 1.65 8.70 23.40
C VAL A 218 2.96 8.62 22.63
N ARG A 219 3.78 7.67 23.03
CA ARG A 219 4.99 7.28 22.31
C ARG A 219 4.82 5.90 21.72
N VAL A 220 5.06 5.78 20.42
CA VAL A 220 5.11 4.51 19.70
C VAL A 220 6.54 4.33 19.20
N ASN A 221 7.16 3.20 19.55
CA ASN A 221 8.39 2.74 18.89
C ASN A 221 8.01 1.56 17.99
N ALA A 222 8.53 1.55 16.77
CA ALA A 222 8.36 0.45 15.85
C ALA A 222 9.70 0.13 15.17
N GLN A 223 9.96 -1.14 14.93
CA GLN A 223 11.18 -1.59 14.26
C GLN A 223 10.88 -2.75 13.32
N LEU A 224 11.54 -2.73 12.17
CA LEU A 224 11.50 -3.77 11.16
C LEU A 224 12.78 -4.61 11.26
N VAL A 225 12.60 -5.91 11.41
CA VAL A 225 13.70 -6.87 11.57
C VAL A 225 13.69 -7.83 10.39
N ASP A 226 14.84 -8.08 9.80
CA ASP A 226 15.04 -9.18 8.83
C ASP A 226 15.09 -10.50 9.62
N ALA A 227 14.12 -11.36 9.40
CA ALA A 227 13.95 -12.62 10.11
C ALA A 227 15.03 -13.67 9.75
N GLU A 228 15.74 -13.50 8.66
CA GLU A 228 16.82 -14.42 8.25
C GLU A 228 18.13 -14.09 8.97
N THR A 229 18.46 -12.81 9.03
CA THR A 229 19.73 -12.34 9.62
C THR A 229 19.59 -11.89 11.08
N GLY A 230 18.38 -11.50 11.51
CA GLY A 230 18.13 -10.85 12.78
C GLY A 230 18.55 -9.38 12.81
N ALA A 231 18.88 -8.79 11.64
CA ALA A 231 19.29 -7.40 11.55
C ALA A 231 18.09 -6.44 11.62
N HIS A 232 18.24 -5.35 12.36
CA HIS A 232 17.26 -4.26 12.35
C HIS A 232 17.46 -3.45 11.07
N LEU A 233 16.46 -3.48 10.19
CA LEU A 233 16.48 -2.76 8.92
C LEU A 233 16.03 -1.31 9.09
N TRP A 234 15.09 -1.08 10.00
CA TRP A 234 14.48 0.22 10.25
C TRP A 234 13.97 0.29 11.69
N ALA A 235 14.04 1.47 12.30
CA ALA A 235 13.43 1.77 13.59
C ALA A 235 12.98 3.23 13.64
N GLU A 236 11.79 3.49 14.17
CA GLU A 236 11.21 4.82 14.29
C GLU A 236 10.57 5.00 15.67
N ARG A 237 10.60 6.25 16.16
CA ARG A 237 9.90 6.67 17.37
C ARG A 237 8.98 7.84 17.06
N LEU A 238 7.71 7.67 17.33
CA LEU A 238 6.67 8.68 17.13
C LEU A 238 6.13 9.15 18.47
N ASP A 239 6.15 10.45 18.70
CA ASP A 239 5.60 11.10 19.90
C ASP A 239 4.40 11.97 19.48
N ARG A 240 3.22 11.78 20.08
CA ARG A 240 1.96 12.49 19.75
C ARG A 240 1.13 12.80 20.97
N ASP A 241 0.24 13.80 20.82
CA ASP A 241 -0.76 14.16 21.83
C ASP A 241 -2.07 13.38 21.67
N MET A 242 -2.75 13.10 22.78
CA MET A 242 -3.98 12.28 22.87
C MET A 242 -5.29 13.03 22.59
N GLY A 243 -5.28 14.21 21.98
CA GLY A 243 -6.47 15.03 21.79
C GLY A 243 -7.63 14.37 21.03
N ASP A 244 -7.32 13.43 20.13
CA ASP A 244 -8.29 12.60 19.40
C ASP A 244 -7.68 11.21 19.18
N LEU A 245 -8.07 10.24 19.99
CA LEU A 245 -7.48 8.91 20.02
C LEU A 245 -7.61 8.16 18.69
N PHE A 246 -8.81 8.18 18.08
CA PHE A 246 -9.01 7.47 16.81
C PHE A 246 -8.26 8.13 15.64
N ARG A 247 -8.25 9.45 15.61
CA ARG A 247 -7.48 10.19 14.60
C ARG A 247 -5.99 9.94 14.77
N LEU A 248 -5.49 10.01 16.00
CA LEU A 248 -4.10 9.72 16.34
C LEU A 248 -3.71 8.30 15.92
N GLN A 249 -4.52 7.31 16.24
CA GLN A 249 -4.30 5.91 15.89
C GLN A 249 -4.18 5.73 14.36
N ASN A 250 -5.12 6.29 13.60
CA ASN A 250 -5.10 6.23 12.14
C ASN A 250 -3.86 6.92 11.54
N GLU A 251 -3.50 8.10 12.06
CA GLU A 251 -2.32 8.83 11.58
C GLU A 251 -1.01 8.07 11.88
N LEU A 252 -0.85 7.55 13.09
CA LEU A 252 0.32 6.75 13.49
C LEU A 252 0.46 5.50 12.63
N THR A 253 -0.64 4.75 12.48
CA THR A 253 -0.68 3.54 11.66
C THR A 253 -0.31 3.84 10.22
N GLY A 254 -0.87 4.91 9.65
CA GLY A 254 -0.57 5.33 8.28
C GLY A 254 0.89 5.74 8.08
N GLN A 255 1.51 6.43 9.04
CA GLN A 255 2.93 6.79 8.97
C GLN A 255 3.84 5.57 9.04
N ILE A 256 3.56 4.65 9.96
CA ILE A 256 4.34 3.41 10.12
C ILE A 256 4.22 2.53 8.86
N ALA A 257 3.00 2.30 8.38
CA ALA A 257 2.77 1.50 7.17
C ALA A 257 3.52 2.07 5.95
N ARG A 258 3.54 3.39 5.80
CA ARG A 258 4.28 4.07 4.72
C ARG A 258 5.79 3.93 4.85
N ALA A 259 6.33 4.16 6.04
CA ALA A 259 7.77 3.99 6.29
C ALA A 259 8.21 2.56 5.96
N LEU A 260 7.40 1.57 6.37
CA LEU A 260 7.65 0.16 6.06
C LEU A 260 7.58 -0.16 4.58
N GLN A 261 6.66 0.42 3.81
CA GLN A 261 6.63 0.25 2.35
C GLN A 261 7.96 0.63 1.71
N PHE A 262 8.53 1.75 2.14
CA PHE A 262 9.84 2.21 1.66
C PHE A 262 10.96 1.25 2.06
N GLU A 263 11.07 0.91 3.35
CA GLU A 263 12.16 0.06 3.86
C GLU A 263 12.09 -1.36 3.30
N LEU A 264 10.89 -1.94 3.17
CA LEU A 264 10.71 -3.23 2.51
C LEU A 264 11.19 -3.20 1.06
N ALA A 265 10.85 -2.15 0.30
CA ALA A 265 11.30 -2.02 -1.08
C ALA A 265 12.83 -1.87 -1.18
N VAL A 266 13.46 -1.09 -0.27
CA VAL A 266 14.91 -0.89 -0.24
C VAL A 266 15.64 -2.17 0.18
N ALA A 267 15.17 -2.83 1.24
CA ALA A 267 15.79 -4.04 1.75
C ALA A 267 15.76 -5.18 0.71
N ASP A 268 14.64 -5.33 0.00
CA ASP A 268 14.51 -6.38 -1.01
C ASP A 268 15.29 -6.06 -2.30
N ALA A 269 15.35 -4.78 -2.70
CA ALA A 269 16.14 -4.33 -3.85
C ALA A 269 17.66 -4.49 -3.65
N GLY A 270 18.14 -4.50 -2.41
CA GLY A 270 19.56 -4.69 -2.08
C GLY A 270 20.07 -6.11 -2.29
N ARG A 271 19.20 -7.10 -2.48
CA ARG A 271 19.60 -8.49 -2.69
C ARG A 271 19.90 -8.74 -4.17
N PHE A 272 21.12 -9.14 -4.46
CA PHE A 272 21.52 -9.56 -5.81
C PHE A 272 21.00 -10.98 -6.07
N THR A 273 20.15 -11.12 -7.07
CA THR A 273 19.81 -12.42 -7.66
C THR A 273 20.61 -12.63 -8.93
N GLU A 274 21.10 -13.84 -9.17
CA GLU A 274 21.85 -14.17 -10.40
C GLU A 274 20.95 -14.06 -11.64
N HIS A 275 19.65 -14.27 -11.47
CA HIS A 275 18.63 -14.19 -12.53
C HIS A 275 17.46 -13.32 -12.08
N PRO A 276 17.53 -11.98 -12.21
CA PRO A 276 16.46 -11.09 -11.80
C PRO A 276 15.20 -11.29 -12.67
N ASP A 277 14.05 -11.42 -12.01
CA ASP A 277 12.74 -11.43 -12.66
C ASP A 277 12.11 -10.01 -12.72
N ALA A 278 10.88 -9.91 -13.27
CA ALA A 278 10.20 -8.62 -13.37
C ALA A 278 9.99 -7.96 -12.00
N LEU A 279 9.70 -8.74 -10.95
CA LEU A 279 9.53 -8.23 -9.58
C LEU A 279 10.83 -7.66 -9.02
N ASP A 280 11.99 -8.29 -9.27
CA ASP A 280 13.29 -7.75 -8.89
C ASP A 280 13.52 -6.35 -9.45
N TYR A 281 13.22 -6.16 -10.75
CA TYR A 281 13.37 -4.86 -11.39
C TYR A 281 12.38 -3.82 -10.85
N ILE A 282 11.14 -4.22 -10.53
CA ILE A 282 10.14 -3.33 -9.91
C ILE A 282 10.64 -2.85 -8.54
N LEU A 283 11.08 -3.76 -7.68
CA LEU A 283 11.54 -3.44 -6.33
C LEU A 283 12.78 -2.55 -6.35
N ARG A 284 13.76 -2.85 -7.21
CA ARG A 284 14.94 -2.00 -7.42
C ARG A 284 14.57 -0.63 -7.98
N GLY A 285 13.63 -0.58 -8.92
CA GLY A 285 13.13 0.67 -9.48
C GLY A 285 12.46 1.56 -8.42
N ARG A 286 11.62 0.96 -7.57
CA ARG A 286 11.01 1.66 -6.42
C ARG A 286 12.06 2.17 -5.45
N ALA A 287 13.05 1.35 -5.08
CA ALA A 287 14.16 1.78 -4.21
C ALA A 287 14.98 2.93 -4.84
N ALA A 288 15.28 2.86 -6.14
CA ALA A 288 15.97 3.94 -6.85
C ALA A 288 15.16 5.24 -6.82
N TRP A 289 13.84 5.15 -7.06
CA TRP A 289 12.93 6.28 -6.95
C TRP A 289 12.96 6.93 -5.56
N TRP A 290 12.87 6.14 -4.49
CA TRP A 290 12.87 6.68 -3.13
C TRP A 290 14.22 7.23 -2.67
N ARG A 291 15.33 6.69 -3.15
CA ARG A 291 16.68 7.22 -2.88
C ARG A 291 16.97 8.53 -3.62
N SER A 292 16.27 8.78 -4.71
CA SER A 292 16.53 9.97 -5.51
C SER A 292 16.09 11.24 -4.77
N THR A 293 16.92 12.27 -4.84
CA THR A 293 16.59 13.58 -4.31
C THR A 293 15.47 14.24 -5.12
N TYR A 294 14.83 15.22 -4.52
CA TYR A 294 13.80 16.03 -5.15
C TYR A 294 14.20 16.43 -6.59
N ARG A 295 13.34 16.14 -7.56
CA ARG A 295 13.51 16.44 -8.99
C ARG A 295 14.78 15.89 -9.66
N SER A 296 15.48 14.93 -9.06
CA SER A 296 16.53 14.24 -9.79
C SER A 296 15.92 13.38 -10.90
N ALA A 297 16.49 13.46 -12.09
CA ALA A 297 16.09 12.59 -13.20
C ALA A 297 16.31 11.14 -12.78
N ASN A 298 15.20 10.40 -12.60
CA ASN A 298 15.24 9.01 -12.16
C ASN A 298 15.54 8.06 -13.33
N ALA A 299 16.60 8.33 -14.11
CA ALA A 299 16.98 7.52 -15.25
C ALA A 299 17.22 6.05 -14.86
N GLU A 300 17.81 5.81 -13.67
CA GLU A 300 18.00 4.47 -13.13
C GLU A 300 16.65 3.78 -12.89
N ALA A 301 15.72 4.43 -12.18
CA ALA A 301 14.40 3.88 -11.88
C ALA A 301 13.60 3.62 -13.17
N LEU A 302 13.62 4.56 -14.11
CA LEU A 302 12.97 4.43 -15.42
C LEU A 302 13.49 3.19 -16.16
N GLY A 303 14.81 3.04 -16.29
CA GLY A 303 15.41 1.89 -16.96
C GLY A 303 15.11 0.55 -16.28
N LEU A 304 14.96 0.53 -14.96
CA LEU A 304 14.58 -0.67 -14.21
C LEU A 304 13.11 -1.06 -14.49
N PHE A 305 12.18 -0.11 -14.52
CA PHE A 305 10.79 -0.39 -14.86
C PHE A 305 10.60 -0.79 -16.33
N GLU A 306 11.41 -0.24 -17.25
CA GLU A 306 11.42 -0.70 -18.64
C GLU A 306 11.88 -2.16 -18.77
N ARG A 307 12.92 -2.56 -18.03
CA ARG A 307 13.38 -3.95 -17.98
C ARG A 307 12.32 -4.88 -17.39
N ALA A 308 11.61 -4.42 -16.33
CA ALA A 308 10.50 -5.18 -15.77
C ALA A 308 9.42 -5.46 -16.83
N LEU A 309 9.00 -4.44 -17.60
CA LEU A 309 8.01 -4.59 -18.66
C LEU A 309 8.51 -5.38 -19.88
N ALA A 310 9.82 -5.40 -20.13
CA ALA A 310 10.40 -6.26 -21.16
C ALA A 310 10.32 -7.75 -20.82
N LEU A 311 10.37 -8.09 -19.51
CA LEU A 311 10.19 -9.46 -19.01
C LEU A 311 8.71 -9.83 -18.85
N ASP A 312 7.91 -8.93 -18.31
CA ASP A 312 6.47 -9.09 -18.16
C ASP A 312 5.71 -7.83 -18.60
N PRO A 313 5.23 -7.79 -19.86
CA PRO A 313 4.47 -6.66 -20.39
C PRO A 313 3.15 -6.36 -19.65
N HIS A 314 2.64 -7.34 -18.89
CA HIS A 314 1.38 -7.24 -18.13
C HIS A 314 1.58 -6.89 -16.65
N ALA A 315 2.81 -6.73 -16.18
CA ALA A 315 3.12 -6.35 -14.82
C ALA A 315 2.50 -4.98 -14.48
N VAL A 316 1.34 -4.99 -13.81
CA VAL A 316 0.55 -3.79 -13.47
C VAL A 316 1.40 -2.77 -12.70
N GLU A 317 2.16 -3.22 -11.70
CA GLU A 317 3.04 -2.32 -10.93
C GLU A 317 4.11 -1.66 -11.80
N ALA A 318 4.75 -2.40 -12.71
CA ALA A 318 5.75 -1.82 -13.60
C ALA A 318 5.12 -0.78 -14.55
N GLN A 319 3.89 -1.01 -15.02
CA GLN A 319 3.14 -0.04 -15.84
C GLN A 319 2.87 1.24 -15.05
N ILE A 320 2.41 1.14 -13.79
CA ILE A 320 2.11 2.29 -12.92
C ILE A 320 3.39 3.10 -12.65
N TRP A 321 4.47 2.43 -12.23
CA TRP A 321 5.70 3.10 -11.87
C TRP A 321 6.42 3.72 -13.07
N LEU A 322 6.41 3.04 -14.23
CA LEU A 322 6.96 3.65 -15.46
C LEU A 322 6.16 4.88 -15.88
N ALA A 323 4.83 4.81 -15.83
CA ALA A 323 3.98 5.97 -16.11
C ALA A 323 4.26 7.13 -15.16
N LEU A 324 4.46 6.85 -13.85
CA LEU A 324 4.85 7.87 -12.87
C LEU A 324 6.21 8.50 -13.22
N MET A 325 7.19 7.72 -13.67
CA MET A 325 8.51 8.27 -14.08
C MET A 325 8.37 9.19 -15.29
N LEU A 326 7.63 8.76 -16.31
CA LEU A 326 7.42 9.54 -17.52
C LEU A 326 6.70 10.86 -17.22
N ILE A 327 5.61 10.80 -16.43
CA ILE A 327 4.85 12.02 -16.11
C ILE A 327 5.61 12.95 -15.16
N SER A 328 6.45 12.42 -14.26
CA SER A 328 7.31 13.24 -13.42
C SER A 328 8.31 14.06 -14.25
N ARG A 329 8.89 13.47 -15.30
CA ARG A 329 9.79 14.19 -16.25
C ARG A 329 9.07 15.35 -16.93
N VAL A 330 7.80 15.17 -17.29
CA VAL A 330 6.99 16.24 -17.88
C VAL A 330 6.74 17.37 -16.88
N HIS A 331 6.36 17.03 -15.64
CA HIS A 331 6.11 18.03 -14.59
C HIS A 331 7.37 18.78 -14.16
N ASP A 332 8.51 18.11 -14.17
CA ASP A 332 9.81 18.70 -13.79
C ASP A 332 10.49 19.44 -14.95
N PHE A 333 9.89 19.43 -16.14
CA PHE A 333 10.43 20.07 -17.37
C PHE A 333 11.79 19.51 -17.79
N VAL A 334 12.04 18.23 -17.54
CA VAL A 334 13.28 17.53 -17.94
C VAL A 334 13.06 16.50 -19.03
N SER A 335 11.86 16.44 -19.61
CA SER A 335 11.55 15.58 -20.75
C SER A 335 12.00 16.25 -22.06
N ASP A 336 12.72 15.49 -22.90
CA ASP A 336 13.10 15.90 -24.25
C ASP A 336 11.92 15.80 -25.24
N ALA A 337 10.90 14.99 -24.91
CA ALA A 337 9.72 14.74 -25.73
C ALA A 337 8.46 14.67 -24.85
N PRO A 338 7.99 15.78 -24.26
CA PRO A 338 6.93 15.77 -23.25
C PRO A 338 5.60 15.18 -23.75
N ASP A 339 5.23 15.41 -24.99
CA ASP A 339 4.00 14.87 -25.57
C ASP A 339 4.07 13.34 -25.72
N VAL A 340 5.25 12.79 -26.07
CA VAL A 340 5.46 11.34 -26.18
C VAL A 340 5.44 10.70 -24.80
N ASP A 341 6.11 11.28 -23.82
CA ASP A 341 6.13 10.80 -22.43
C ASP A 341 4.70 10.83 -21.85
N LEU A 342 3.95 11.91 -22.09
CA LEU A 342 2.58 12.06 -21.64
C LEU A 342 1.63 11.02 -22.27
N GLN A 343 1.73 10.82 -23.58
CA GLN A 343 0.93 9.82 -24.28
C GLN A 343 1.24 8.41 -23.76
N ARG A 344 2.53 8.05 -23.66
CA ARG A 344 2.96 6.75 -23.17
C ARG A 344 2.51 6.50 -21.73
N ALA A 345 2.61 7.49 -20.86
CA ALA A 345 2.13 7.41 -19.48
C ALA A 345 0.61 7.15 -19.44
N ASN A 346 -0.16 7.86 -20.25
CA ASN A 346 -1.61 7.67 -20.35
C ASN A 346 -2.00 6.26 -20.81
N GLU A 347 -1.30 5.70 -21.81
CA GLU A 347 -1.52 4.34 -22.30
C GLU A 347 -1.19 3.27 -21.25
N LEU A 348 -0.08 3.44 -20.52
CA LEU A 348 0.34 2.54 -19.45
C LEU A 348 -0.70 2.51 -18.31
N ILE A 349 -1.17 3.68 -17.88
CA ILE A 349 -2.17 3.78 -16.82
C ILE A 349 -3.53 3.24 -17.24
N ALA A 350 -3.94 3.45 -18.49
CA ALA A 350 -5.18 2.88 -19.00
C ALA A 350 -5.16 1.33 -18.96
N ARG A 351 -4.02 0.72 -19.34
CA ARG A 351 -3.83 -0.73 -19.23
C ARG A 351 -3.83 -1.22 -17.79
N ALA A 352 -3.11 -0.53 -16.90
CA ALA A 352 -3.06 -0.88 -15.48
C ALA A 352 -4.46 -0.85 -14.83
N LEU A 353 -5.25 0.20 -15.08
CA LEU A 353 -6.62 0.34 -14.55
C LEU A 353 -7.61 -0.65 -15.18
N ALA A 354 -7.41 -1.09 -16.43
CA ALA A 354 -8.23 -2.13 -17.04
C ALA A 354 -8.09 -3.48 -16.32
N VAL A 355 -6.90 -3.78 -15.78
CA VAL A 355 -6.61 -5.01 -15.01
C VAL A 355 -6.92 -4.83 -13.53
N SER A 356 -6.60 -3.68 -12.96
CA SER A 356 -6.72 -3.38 -11.53
C SER A 356 -7.47 -2.06 -11.29
N PRO A 357 -8.80 -2.03 -11.46
CA PRO A 357 -9.60 -0.80 -11.40
C PRO A 357 -9.64 -0.13 -10.03
N ASN A 358 -9.28 -0.85 -8.96
CA ASN A 358 -9.28 -0.33 -7.58
C ASN A 358 -7.87 0.00 -7.07
N ASN A 359 -6.87 0.09 -7.95
CA ASN A 359 -5.50 0.36 -7.55
C ASN A 359 -5.30 1.86 -7.27
N ALA A 360 -5.05 2.20 -6.01
CA ALA A 360 -4.87 3.59 -5.55
C ALA A 360 -3.72 4.32 -6.27
N TRP A 361 -2.59 3.65 -6.48
CA TRP A 361 -1.44 4.24 -7.19
C TRP A 361 -1.74 4.49 -8.67
N ALA A 362 -2.51 3.62 -9.32
CA ALA A 362 -2.93 3.84 -10.71
C ALA A 362 -3.83 5.08 -10.84
N HIS A 363 -4.81 5.25 -9.94
CA HIS A 363 -5.64 6.46 -9.90
C HIS A 363 -4.81 7.72 -9.60
N TYR A 364 -3.89 7.64 -8.64
CA TYR A 364 -2.97 8.73 -8.35
C TYR A 364 -2.16 9.15 -9.60
N VAL A 365 -1.56 8.20 -10.32
CA VAL A 365 -0.77 8.50 -11.52
C VAL A 365 -1.66 9.00 -12.66
N LYS A 366 -2.89 8.49 -12.79
CA LYS A 366 -3.87 9.03 -13.73
C LYS A 366 -4.20 10.50 -13.42
N GLY A 367 -4.38 10.85 -12.15
CA GLY A 367 -4.51 12.24 -11.70
C GLY A 367 -3.31 13.11 -12.13
N GLN A 368 -2.09 12.60 -12.03
CA GLN A 368 -0.88 13.30 -12.52
C GLN A 368 -0.91 13.53 -14.03
N VAL A 369 -1.33 12.52 -14.81
CA VAL A 369 -1.50 12.65 -16.28
C VAL A 369 -2.53 13.72 -16.63
N LEU A 370 -3.70 13.69 -16.00
CA LEU A 370 -4.77 14.67 -16.21
C LEU A 370 -4.32 16.09 -15.82
N ARG A 371 -3.57 16.23 -14.74
CA ARG A 371 -2.99 17.52 -14.31
C ARG A 371 -2.02 18.08 -15.34
N ALA A 372 -1.19 17.24 -15.97
CA ALA A 372 -0.32 17.66 -17.06
C ALA A 372 -1.10 18.11 -18.31
N GLN A 373 -2.28 17.56 -18.52
CA GLN A 373 -3.22 17.96 -19.57
C GLN A 373 -4.05 19.20 -19.19
N SER A 374 -3.80 19.85 -18.05
CA SER A 374 -4.60 20.96 -17.48
C SER A 374 -6.06 20.61 -17.19
N ARG A 375 -6.41 19.32 -17.06
CA ARG A 375 -7.74 18.81 -16.70
C ARG A 375 -7.84 18.68 -15.19
N LEU A 376 -7.87 19.83 -14.49
CA LEU A 376 -7.68 19.89 -13.03
C LEU A 376 -8.84 19.30 -12.23
N GLU A 377 -10.08 19.47 -12.70
CA GLU A 377 -11.27 18.91 -12.05
C GLU A 377 -11.27 17.38 -12.17
N ASP A 378 -10.95 16.85 -13.35
CA ASP A 378 -10.84 15.40 -13.55
C ASP A 378 -9.68 14.82 -12.73
N ALA A 379 -8.56 15.54 -12.63
CA ALA A 379 -7.43 15.15 -11.81
C ALA A 379 -7.81 15.08 -10.32
N ALA A 380 -8.60 16.04 -9.83
CA ALA A 380 -9.08 16.05 -8.45
C ALA A 380 -9.93 14.80 -8.15
N ILE A 381 -10.84 14.41 -9.06
CA ILE A 381 -11.66 13.19 -8.93
C ILE A 381 -10.78 11.94 -8.83
N GLU A 382 -9.73 11.85 -9.64
CA GLU A 382 -8.83 10.70 -9.60
C GLU A 382 -7.99 10.67 -8.30
N TYR A 383 -7.58 11.80 -7.76
CA TYR A 383 -6.92 11.86 -6.45
C TYR A 383 -7.88 11.50 -5.30
N GLU A 384 -9.13 11.95 -5.33
CA GLU A 384 -10.14 11.55 -4.36
C GLU A 384 -10.43 10.04 -4.43
N THR A 385 -10.47 9.47 -5.64
CA THR A 385 -10.60 8.03 -5.86
C THR A 385 -9.38 7.27 -5.31
N ALA A 386 -8.16 7.76 -5.55
CA ALA A 386 -6.95 7.18 -4.99
C ALA A 386 -6.97 7.17 -3.45
N ILE A 387 -7.41 8.28 -2.84
CA ILE A 387 -7.57 8.42 -1.39
C ILE A 387 -8.63 7.45 -0.84
N ALA A 388 -9.72 7.24 -1.57
CA ALA A 388 -10.77 6.30 -1.16
C ALA A 388 -10.25 4.84 -1.12
N PHE A 389 -9.34 4.45 -2.03
CA PHE A 389 -8.72 3.13 -2.04
C PHE A 389 -7.52 3.01 -1.09
N ASP A 390 -6.73 4.09 -0.92
CA ASP A 390 -5.61 4.15 0.04
C ASP A 390 -5.59 5.50 0.76
N ARG A 391 -6.18 5.52 1.96
CA ARG A 391 -6.21 6.71 2.84
C ARG A 391 -4.81 7.19 3.28
N ASN A 392 -3.76 6.37 3.09
CA ASN A 392 -2.39 6.67 3.51
C ASN A 392 -1.54 7.26 2.38
N LEU A 393 -2.12 7.46 1.20
CA LEU A 393 -1.41 8.00 0.04
C LEU A 393 -1.24 9.53 0.13
N ALA A 394 -0.24 9.99 0.93
CA ALA A 394 0.00 11.40 1.24
C ALA A 394 0.08 12.28 -0.01
N ASN A 395 0.76 11.79 -1.06
CA ASN A 395 0.91 12.55 -2.30
C ASN A 395 -0.44 12.86 -2.98
N ALA A 396 -1.43 11.95 -2.87
CA ALA A 396 -2.76 12.21 -3.43
C ALA A 396 -3.45 13.41 -2.75
N TYR A 397 -3.34 13.53 -1.42
CA TYR A 397 -3.86 14.69 -0.68
C TYR A 397 -3.16 15.98 -1.07
N ALA A 398 -1.84 15.99 -1.19
CA ALA A 398 -1.09 17.20 -1.54
C ALA A 398 -1.42 17.68 -2.97
N TRP A 399 -1.52 16.76 -3.93
CA TRP A 399 -1.86 17.13 -5.30
C TRP A 399 -3.34 17.44 -5.50
N LEU A 400 -4.24 16.89 -4.68
CA LEU A 400 -5.62 17.36 -4.58
C LEU A 400 -5.64 18.83 -4.12
N GLY A 401 -4.82 19.20 -3.12
CA GLY A 401 -4.61 20.59 -2.71
C GLY A 401 -4.13 21.47 -3.87
N THR A 402 -3.24 20.98 -4.72
CA THR A 402 -2.78 21.69 -5.93
C THR A 402 -3.92 21.93 -6.92
N CYS A 403 -4.76 20.91 -7.18
CA CYS A 403 -5.93 21.08 -8.04
C CYS A 403 -6.90 22.13 -7.47
N LYS A 404 -7.19 22.08 -6.16
CA LYS A 404 -8.02 23.07 -5.48
C LYS A 404 -7.45 24.50 -5.57
N LEU A 405 -6.12 24.64 -5.43
CA LEU A 405 -5.46 25.93 -5.62
C LEU A 405 -5.70 26.48 -7.04
N TYR A 406 -5.45 25.65 -8.04
CA TYR A 406 -5.48 26.08 -9.44
C TYR A 406 -6.89 26.27 -10.01
N THR A 407 -7.90 25.61 -9.44
CA THR A 407 -9.33 25.87 -9.74
C THR A 407 -9.92 27.06 -8.97
N GLY A 408 -9.14 27.70 -8.08
CA GLY A 408 -9.55 28.89 -7.33
C GLY A 408 -10.21 28.61 -6.00
N SER A 409 -10.29 27.36 -5.56
CA SER A 409 -10.79 26.96 -4.23
C SER A 409 -9.72 27.13 -3.14
N VAL A 410 -9.15 28.35 -3.03
CA VAL A 410 -7.98 28.65 -2.19
C VAL A 410 -8.19 28.33 -0.71
N ASP A 411 -9.43 28.40 -0.22
CA ASP A 411 -9.78 28.11 1.17
C ASP A 411 -9.71 26.62 1.52
N GLU A 412 -9.79 25.74 0.51
CA GLU A 412 -9.80 24.29 0.68
C GLU A 412 -8.45 23.61 0.50
N VAL A 413 -7.38 24.38 0.26
CA VAL A 413 -6.04 23.84 -0.06
C VAL A 413 -5.32 23.32 1.19
N ILE A 414 -5.33 24.10 2.29
CA ILE A 414 -4.50 23.80 3.46
C ILE A 414 -4.86 22.46 4.14
N PRO A 415 -6.14 22.13 4.42
CA PRO A 415 -6.46 20.92 5.16
C PRO A 415 -5.90 19.62 4.56
N PRO A 416 -6.08 19.30 3.26
CA PRO A 416 -5.50 18.09 2.68
C PRO A 416 -3.97 18.12 2.67
N VAL A 417 -3.33 19.29 2.48
CA VAL A 417 -1.87 19.39 2.47
C VAL A 417 -1.29 19.20 3.88
N GLU A 418 -1.92 19.72 4.92
CA GLU A 418 -1.53 19.47 6.30
C GLU A 418 -1.70 17.99 6.66
N TYR A 419 -2.77 17.34 6.18
CA TYR A 419 -2.94 15.91 6.36
C TYR A 419 -1.83 15.11 5.66
N ALA A 420 -1.42 15.51 4.44
CA ALA A 420 -0.28 14.92 3.75
C ALA A 420 1.02 15.05 4.54
N LEU A 421 1.27 16.21 5.17
CA LEU A 421 2.42 16.43 6.05
C LEU A 421 2.41 15.54 7.30
N HIS A 422 1.23 15.29 7.89
CA HIS A 422 1.09 14.35 9.00
C HIS A 422 1.38 12.91 8.58
N LEU A 423 0.86 12.49 7.44
CA LEU A 423 1.09 11.14 6.92
C LEU A 423 2.55 10.90 6.52
N SER A 424 3.24 11.90 5.97
CA SER A 424 4.59 11.76 5.42
C SER A 424 5.47 12.97 5.78
N PRO A 425 5.94 13.08 7.05
CA PRO A 425 6.75 14.20 7.52
C PRO A 425 8.15 14.26 6.90
N HIS A 426 8.59 13.18 6.25
CA HIS A 426 9.86 13.07 5.52
C HIS A 426 9.65 12.80 4.03
N ASP A 427 8.50 13.23 3.47
CA ASP A 427 8.22 13.04 2.05
C ASP A 427 9.25 13.74 1.16
N ARG A 428 9.60 13.12 0.05
CA ARG A 428 10.51 13.74 -0.94
C ARG A 428 9.96 15.05 -1.53
N ASN A 429 8.64 15.26 -1.51
CA ASN A 429 7.96 16.45 -2.02
C ASN A 429 7.62 17.47 -0.92
N LEU A 430 8.27 17.41 0.25
CA LEU A 430 8.02 18.35 1.36
C LEU A 430 8.14 19.82 0.94
N ALA A 431 9.07 20.12 0.05
CA ALA A 431 9.25 21.48 -0.47
C ALA A 431 7.96 21.99 -1.15
N ASP A 432 7.30 21.15 -1.95
CA ASP A 432 6.04 21.51 -2.62
C ASP A 432 4.87 21.59 -1.62
N PHE A 433 4.83 20.70 -0.62
CA PHE A 433 3.78 20.74 0.40
C PHE A 433 3.84 22.03 1.22
N TYR A 434 5.03 22.41 1.69
CA TYR A 434 5.23 23.67 2.38
C TYR A 434 4.97 24.89 1.47
N TRP A 435 5.38 24.81 0.19
CA TRP A 435 5.09 25.86 -0.78
C TRP A 435 3.59 26.06 -1.00
N LEU A 436 2.78 24.99 -1.09
CA LEU A 436 1.33 25.10 -1.26
C LEU A 436 0.69 25.89 -0.11
N ILE A 437 1.07 25.60 1.13
CA ILE A 437 0.55 26.34 2.30
C ILE A 437 1.03 27.79 2.25
N GLY A 438 2.31 28.01 1.97
CA GLY A 438 2.88 29.36 1.84
C GLY A 438 2.25 30.16 0.71
N ALA A 439 1.96 29.56 -0.44
CA ALA A 439 1.27 30.20 -1.55
C ALA A 439 -0.16 30.62 -1.19
N VAL A 440 -0.90 29.79 -0.46
CA VAL A 440 -2.24 30.16 0.04
C VAL A 440 -2.17 31.37 0.97
N HIS A 441 -1.23 31.39 1.92
CA HIS A 441 -1.07 32.54 2.81
C HIS A 441 -0.68 33.81 2.03
N LEU A 442 0.21 33.68 1.04
CA LEU A 442 0.60 34.81 0.18
C LEU A 442 -0.59 35.37 -0.59
N LEU A 443 -1.40 34.49 -1.22
CA LEU A 443 -2.60 34.89 -1.96
C LEU A 443 -3.67 35.55 -1.07
N LYS A 444 -3.69 35.22 0.22
CA LYS A 444 -4.57 35.82 1.22
C LYS A 444 -3.95 37.06 1.91
N ALA A 445 -2.84 37.56 1.39
CA ALA A 445 -2.09 38.70 1.94
C ALA A 445 -1.65 38.51 3.41
N ARG A 446 -1.47 37.25 3.84
CA ARG A 446 -0.92 36.90 5.17
C ARG A 446 0.59 36.69 5.00
N THR A 447 1.30 37.79 4.84
CA THR A 447 2.69 37.76 4.34
C THR A 447 3.67 37.16 5.33
N ASP A 448 3.49 37.37 6.63
CA ASP A 448 4.34 36.77 7.67
C ASP A 448 4.23 35.23 7.71
N GLU A 449 3.00 34.70 7.65
CA GLU A 449 2.75 33.29 7.56
C GLU A 449 3.28 32.70 6.25
N ALA A 450 3.07 33.41 5.14
CA ALA A 450 3.57 33.01 3.83
C ALA A 450 5.09 32.85 3.86
N VAL A 451 5.81 33.85 4.36
CA VAL A 451 7.28 33.80 4.46
C VAL A 451 7.75 32.62 5.32
N ARG A 452 7.13 32.41 6.48
CA ARG A 452 7.49 31.28 7.36
C ARG A 452 7.36 29.92 6.66
N TRP A 453 6.28 29.69 5.95
CA TRP A 453 6.07 28.43 5.23
C TRP A 453 6.97 28.29 4.01
N LEU A 454 7.18 29.37 3.27
CA LEU A 454 8.07 29.39 2.11
C LEU A 454 9.54 29.23 2.49
N GLU A 455 9.97 29.71 3.67
CA GLU A 455 11.30 29.43 4.20
C GLU A 455 11.48 27.95 4.57
N LYS A 456 10.45 27.29 5.15
CA LYS A 456 10.46 25.84 5.33
C LYS A 456 10.58 25.11 3.99
N ALA A 457 9.84 25.57 2.97
CA ALA A 457 9.93 25.00 1.62
C ALA A 457 11.34 25.10 1.04
N ARG A 458 11.97 26.28 1.16
CA ARG A 458 13.36 26.52 0.73
C ARG A 458 14.36 25.68 1.53
N SER A 459 14.14 25.52 2.82
CA SER A 459 14.99 24.70 3.69
C SER A 459 14.90 23.22 3.35
N ALA A 460 13.72 22.74 2.93
CA ALA A 460 13.54 21.37 2.47
C ALA A 460 14.25 21.14 1.12
N TYR A 461 14.15 22.10 0.18
CA TYR A 461 14.89 22.06 -1.08
C TYR A 461 15.04 23.46 -1.71
N ALA A 462 16.26 23.97 -1.74
CA ALA A 462 16.57 25.34 -2.20
C ALA A 462 16.52 25.50 -3.74
N GLY A 463 16.67 24.41 -4.49
CA GLY A 463 16.81 24.43 -5.97
C GLY A 463 15.50 24.62 -6.75
N VAL A 464 14.44 25.18 -6.14
CA VAL A 464 13.13 25.32 -6.76
C VAL A 464 12.81 26.78 -7.07
N HIS A 465 12.75 27.11 -8.35
CA HIS A 465 12.55 28.49 -8.83
C HIS A 465 11.24 29.14 -8.34
N HIS A 466 10.12 28.40 -8.29
CA HIS A 466 8.84 28.98 -7.87
C HIS A 466 8.78 29.25 -6.35
N ILE A 467 9.53 28.51 -5.53
CA ILE A 467 9.68 28.80 -4.10
C ILE A 467 10.44 30.10 -3.90
N GLN A 468 11.55 30.28 -4.63
CA GLN A 468 12.35 31.50 -4.57
C GLN A 468 11.55 32.74 -5.04
N ALA A 469 10.77 32.59 -6.12
CA ALA A 469 9.90 33.68 -6.60
C ALA A 469 8.78 34.01 -5.60
N SER A 470 8.19 33.01 -4.97
CA SER A 470 7.17 33.23 -3.93
C SER A 470 7.76 33.91 -2.69
N LEU A 471 8.99 33.55 -2.30
CA LEU A 471 9.75 34.24 -1.24
C LEU A 471 10.05 35.68 -1.61
N ALA A 472 10.49 35.95 -2.86
CA ALA A 472 10.74 37.31 -3.33
C ALA A 472 9.50 38.18 -3.20
N ALA A 473 8.34 37.67 -3.61
CA ALA A 473 7.07 38.37 -3.46
C ALA A 473 6.69 38.57 -1.98
N GLY A 474 6.82 37.55 -1.14
CA GLY A 474 6.49 37.62 0.29
C GLY A 474 7.38 38.62 1.04
N TYR A 475 8.71 38.55 0.85
CA TYR A 475 9.65 39.51 1.45
C TYR A 475 9.40 40.95 1.00
N ALA A 476 9.13 41.17 -0.29
CA ALA A 476 8.87 42.52 -0.79
C ALA A 476 7.59 43.11 -0.19
N LEU A 477 6.53 42.32 -0.05
CA LEU A 477 5.29 42.72 0.60
C LEU A 477 5.47 43.01 2.10
N ASN A 478 6.44 42.36 2.76
CA ASN A 478 6.84 42.62 4.14
C ASN A 478 7.80 43.79 4.30
N GLY A 479 8.24 44.43 3.19
CA GLY A 479 9.21 45.52 3.20
C GLY A 479 10.67 45.06 3.31
N GLU A 480 10.94 43.74 3.24
CA GLU A 480 12.27 43.14 3.35
C GLU A 480 12.98 43.14 1.98
N MET A 481 13.21 44.34 1.41
CA MET A 481 13.61 44.53 0.01
C MET A 481 14.93 43.87 -0.38
N GLU A 482 15.91 43.84 0.52
CA GLU A 482 17.21 43.19 0.27
C GLU A 482 17.03 41.67 0.09
N ARG A 483 16.27 41.04 0.99
CA ARG A 483 15.96 39.58 0.91
C ARG A 483 15.11 39.27 -0.33
N ALA A 484 14.19 40.17 -0.69
CA ALA A 484 13.36 40.04 -1.88
C ALA A 484 14.20 40.03 -3.16
N SER A 485 15.16 40.97 -3.29
CA SER A 485 16.06 41.06 -4.43
C SER A 485 16.95 39.82 -4.58
N VAL A 486 17.50 39.31 -3.47
CA VAL A 486 18.31 38.09 -3.46
C VAL A 486 17.47 36.89 -3.92
N ALA A 487 16.26 36.70 -3.35
CA ALA A 487 15.38 35.60 -3.73
C ALA A 487 14.94 35.68 -5.21
N LEU A 488 14.63 36.86 -5.72
CA LEU A 488 14.31 37.06 -7.13
C LEU A 488 15.51 36.74 -8.05
N GLY A 489 16.72 37.18 -7.67
CA GLY A 489 17.95 36.83 -8.37
C GLY A 489 18.16 35.33 -8.47
N GLU A 490 17.90 34.60 -7.38
CA GLU A 490 17.98 33.13 -7.35
C GLU A 490 16.89 32.48 -8.21
N ALA A 491 15.65 32.99 -8.19
CA ALA A 491 14.58 32.49 -9.06
C ALA A 491 14.95 32.61 -10.54
N ARG A 492 15.57 33.75 -10.95
CA ARG A 492 16.06 34.00 -12.31
C ARG A 492 17.22 33.08 -12.70
N ARG A 493 18.14 32.85 -11.76
CA ARG A 493 19.25 31.91 -11.99
C ARG A 493 18.76 30.46 -12.24
N LEU A 494 17.68 30.09 -11.59
CA LEU A 494 17.09 28.74 -11.69
C LEU A 494 16.16 28.57 -12.90
N SER A 495 15.58 29.68 -13.45
CA SER A 495 14.67 29.61 -14.60
C SER A 495 14.47 30.96 -15.26
N ASP A 496 14.65 31.02 -16.58
CA ASP A 496 14.45 32.19 -17.42
C ASP A 496 12.99 32.72 -17.41
N ARG A 497 12.05 31.93 -16.93
CA ARG A 497 10.63 32.32 -16.77
C ARG A 497 10.43 33.56 -15.89
N TYR A 498 11.40 33.88 -15.03
CA TYR A 498 11.34 34.99 -14.08
C TYR A 498 12.05 36.23 -14.58
N SER A 499 12.27 36.33 -15.90
CA SER A 499 12.84 37.54 -16.53
C SER A 499 11.90 38.74 -16.44
N SER A 500 10.58 38.54 -16.66
CA SER A 500 9.57 39.59 -16.62
C SER A 500 8.20 39.05 -16.15
N ILE A 501 7.33 39.97 -15.74
CA ILE A 501 5.93 39.63 -15.37
C ILE A 501 5.18 39.11 -16.60
N ALA A 502 5.34 39.74 -17.77
CA ALA A 502 4.69 39.30 -19.02
C ALA A 502 5.16 37.88 -19.41
N GLY A 503 6.48 37.65 -19.40
CA GLY A 503 7.05 36.32 -19.67
C GLY A 503 6.57 35.26 -18.69
N LEU A 504 6.49 35.62 -17.40
CA LEU A 504 5.98 34.73 -16.38
C LEU A 504 4.48 34.35 -16.58
N LYS A 505 3.66 35.32 -17.01
CA LYS A 505 2.24 35.09 -17.33
C LYS A 505 2.03 34.27 -18.60
N ALA A 506 2.91 34.42 -19.59
CA ALA A 506 2.85 33.71 -20.87
C ALA A 506 3.45 32.29 -20.83
N ALA A 507 4.19 31.92 -19.77
CA ALA A 507 4.91 30.68 -19.69
C ALA A 507 3.93 29.46 -19.73
N PRO A 508 4.31 28.36 -20.42
CA PRO A 508 3.51 27.13 -20.44
C PRO A 508 3.20 26.60 -19.02
N GLY A 509 2.07 25.91 -18.87
CA GLY A 509 1.64 25.35 -17.58
C GLY A 509 1.04 26.39 -16.63
N ARG A 510 0.53 27.51 -17.16
CA ARG A 510 -0.12 28.59 -16.40
C ARG A 510 -1.64 28.53 -16.40
N GLY A 511 -2.21 27.37 -16.73
CA GLY A 511 -3.67 27.17 -16.69
C GLY A 511 -4.33 27.55 -15.37
N TRP A 512 -3.57 27.51 -14.24
CA TRP A 512 -4.04 27.98 -12.95
C TRP A 512 -4.38 29.49 -12.93
N LEU A 513 -3.81 30.33 -13.82
CA LEU A 513 -4.20 31.73 -13.97
C LEU A 513 -5.52 31.91 -14.77
N GLU A 514 -6.06 30.85 -15.33
CA GLU A 514 -7.34 30.91 -16.05
C GLU A 514 -8.52 31.06 -15.08
N ALA A 515 -8.38 30.57 -13.82
CA ALA A 515 -9.37 30.79 -12.78
C ALA A 515 -9.45 32.29 -12.40
N PRO A 516 -10.57 32.99 -12.65
CA PRO A 516 -10.67 34.44 -12.45
C PRO A 516 -10.36 34.88 -11.01
N LYS A 517 -10.86 34.11 -10.03
CA LYS A 517 -10.64 34.37 -8.59
C LYS A 517 -9.15 34.29 -8.23
N LEU A 518 -8.46 33.25 -8.71
CA LEU A 518 -7.04 33.05 -8.43
C LEU A 518 -6.19 34.13 -9.11
N ARG A 519 -6.52 34.47 -10.36
CA ARG A 519 -5.85 35.54 -11.10
C ARG A 519 -5.94 36.87 -10.36
N ALA A 520 -7.13 37.24 -9.87
CA ALA A 520 -7.33 38.46 -9.12
C ALA A 520 -6.49 38.51 -7.83
N LEU A 521 -6.46 37.41 -7.06
CA LEU A 521 -5.63 37.30 -5.87
C LEU A 521 -4.13 37.38 -6.20
N ALA A 522 -3.68 36.64 -7.23
CA ALA A 522 -2.28 36.65 -7.64
C ALA A 522 -1.82 38.05 -8.10
N GLU A 523 -2.68 38.82 -8.79
CA GLU A 523 -2.34 40.15 -9.26
C GLU A 523 -2.09 41.13 -8.10
N THR A 524 -2.92 41.05 -7.07
CA THR A 524 -2.83 41.96 -5.91
C THR A 524 -1.80 41.54 -4.86
N THR A 525 -1.26 40.33 -4.95
CA THR A 525 -0.31 39.78 -3.98
C THR A 525 0.98 39.32 -4.66
N TYR A 526 0.98 38.16 -5.29
CA TYR A 526 2.18 37.53 -5.88
C TYR A 526 2.87 38.42 -6.91
N PHE A 527 2.11 38.91 -7.93
CA PHE A 527 2.68 39.81 -8.95
C PHE A 527 3.01 41.20 -8.42
N ALA A 528 2.19 41.73 -7.50
CA ALA A 528 2.53 42.99 -6.84
C ALA A 528 3.83 42.87 -6.04
N GLY A 529 4.02 41.80 -5.30
CA GLY A 529 5.26 41.53 -4.57
C GLY A 529 6.48 41.36 -5.51
N LEU A 530 6.32 40.65 -6.64
CA LEU A 530 7.41 40.48 -7.62
C LEU A 530 7.81 41.82 -8.26
N ARG A 531 6.85 42.73 -8.56
CA ARG A 531 7.14 44.09 -9.04
C ARG A 531 7.93 44.90 -8.00
N LEU A 532 7.49 44.84 -6.74
CA LEU A 532 8.21 45.48 -5.63
C LEU A 532 9.63 44.90 -5.46
N ALA A 533 9.82 43.61 -5.66
CA ALA A 533 11.13 42.96 -5.66
C ALA A 533 12.04 43.35 -6.84
N GLY A 534 11.53 44.10 -7.83
CA GLY A 534 12.29 44.58 -9.00
C GLY A 534 12.14 43.69 -10.24
N MET A 535 11.04 42.93 -10.40
CA MET A 535 10.74 42.21 -11.63
C MET A 535 10.13 43.21 -12.65
N PRO A 536 10.69 43.37 -13.89
CA PRO A 536 10.11 44.25 -14.91
C PRO A 536 8.80 43.71 -15.47
N GLU A 537 7.97 44.59 -16.05
CA GLU A 537 6.72 44.16 -16.70
C GLU A 537 6.97 43.39 -17.99
N GLU A 538 7.95 43.83 -18.85
CA GLU A 538 8.34 43.25 -20.14
C GLU A 538 9.79 42.76 -20.14
#